data_626a65b17011fbacc20b6a6d72e838e6
#
_entry.id   626a65b17011fbacc20b6a6d72e838e6
#
_cell.length_a   1.000
_cell.length_b   1.000
_cell.length_c   1.000
_cell.angle_alpha   90.00
_cell.angle_beta   90.00
_cell.angle_gamma   90.00
#
_symmetry.space_group_name_H-M   'P 1'
#
loop_
_entity.id
_entity.type
_entity.pdbx_description
1 polymer ?
#
loop_
_entity_poly.entity_id
_entity_poly.type
_entity_poly.pdbx_seq_one_letter_code
_entity_poly.pdbx_strand_id
1 'polypeptide(L)'
;MVEFEIKRNMTPQNIAEITRLLDAVEKADNQKPLNDHLWIDLRQGGRLGFAGLTARQHRTGQPIAYCQISRGNESWAIDLVVDPQHRDQTLHLGNALLREATKIISEEGGGQVNWWVCGATSEHNELAKHIDLHSGRTLLQMRVQLPLAQQVIAATTQVKTQSFRVGVDEDAWLNVNNRAFSTHPEQGGWTKRLLQSRQSEKWFDPSGFLLHFLSDISKPTLAAFCWTKIDRDLDPKIGEIYVIAVDPQFHGQGLGRSLTVAGLNYLASAGATTGMLFVDKDNTAAIATYAKLGFTVHHEEQAFIGEIVSSAKQT
;
A
#
# COMPACT_ATOMS: atom_id res chain seq x y z
N MET A 1 19.26 -23.59 -16.95
CA MET A 1 20.22 -22.48 -16.84
C MET A 1 19.41 -21.19 -16.90
N VAL A 2 19.65 -20.27 -15.99
CA VAL A 2 18.96 -18.99 -15.83
C VAL A 2 19.96 -17.89 -16.17
N GLU A 3 19.49 -16.86 -16.85
CA GLU A 3 20.25 -15.66 -17.18
C GLU A 3 19.71 -14.49 -16.38
N PHE A 4 20.59 -13.66 -15.80
CA PHE A 4 20.20 -12.51 -14.99
C PHE A 4 20.51 -11.22 -15.74
N GLU A 5 19.56 -10.30 -15.74
CA GLU A 5 19.63 -9.01 -16.40
C GLU A 5 19.26 -7.89 -15.44
N ILE A 6 20.02 -6.80 -15.45
CA ILE A 6 19.74 -5.60 -14.63
C ILE A 6 19.50 -4.42 -15.55
N LYS A 7 18.41 -3.70 -15.36
CA LYS A 7 18.06 -2.50 -16.13
C LYS A 7 17.72 -1.33 -15.21
N ARG A 8 18.38 -0.23 -15.47
CA ARG A 8 18.10 1.08 -14.81
C ARG A 8 17.05 1.89 -15.57
N ASN A 9 16.89 1.58 -16.84
CA ASN A 9 15.85 2.16 -17.70
C ASN A 9 15.18 1.02 -18.47
N MET A 10 13.85 1.00 -18.41
CA MET A 10 13.02 0.00 -19.05
C MET A 10 12.47 0.55 -20.37
N THR A 11 12.78 -0.13 -21.47
CA THR A 11 12.14 0.17 -22.75
C THR A 11 10.69 -0.27 -22.76
N PRO A 12 9.84 0.23 -23.68
CA PRO A 12 8.46 -0.23 -23.81
C PRO A 12 8.33 -1.74 -24.00
N GLN A 13 9.30 -2.36 -24.69
CA GLN A 13 9.35 -3.82 -24.86
C GLN A 13 9.62 -4.52 -23.52
N ASN A 14 10.58 -4.03 -22.72
CA ASN A 14 10.88 -4.61 -21.40
C ASN A 14 9.67 -4.48 -20.46
N ILE A 15 9.01 -3.32 -20.46
CA ILE A 15 7.80 -3.10 -19.67
C ILE A 15 6.73 -4.12 -20.07
N ALA A 16 6.49 -4.31 -21.37
CA ALA A 16 5.50 -5.26 -21.86
C ALA A 16 5.83 -6.72 -21.48
N GLU A 17 7.12 -7.10 -21.46
CA GLU A 17 7.56 -8.44 -21.04
C GLU A 17 7.34 -8.66 -19.56
N ILE A 18 7.72 -7.71 -18.71
CA ILE A 18 7.52 -7.78 -17.26
C ILE A 18 6.04 -7.73 -16.93
N THR A 19 5.24 -6.87 -17.59
CA THR A 19 3.79 -6.82 -17.37
C THR A 19 3.14 -8.18 -17.59
N ARG A 20 3.53 -8.95 -18.60
CA ARG A 20 2.99 -10.30 -18.81
C ARG A 20 3.31 -11.27 -17.68
N LEU A 21 4.51 -11.18 -17.08
CA LEU A 21 4.85 -11.94 -15.88
C LEU A 21 3.98 -11.53 -14.70
N LEU A 22 3.83 -10.21 -14.48
CA LEU A 22 3.02 -9.67 -13.39
C LEU A 22 1.54 -10.06 -13.55
N ASP A 23 0.99 -9.99 -14.76
CA ASP A 23 -0.39 -10.42 -15.06
C ASP A 23 -0.59 -11.93 -14.77
N ALA A 24 0.41 -12.76 -15.08
CA ALA A 24 0.36 -14.20 -14.78
C ALA A 24 0.34 -14.47 -13.27
N VAL A 25 1.12 -13.71 -12.51
CA VAL A 25 1.17 -13.79 -11.04
C VAL A 25 -0.14 -13.24 -10.44
N GLU A 26 -0.61 -12.08 -10.89
CA GLU A 26 -1.89 -11.50 -10.45
C GLU A 26 -3.05 -12.46 -10.66
N LYS A 27 -3.10 -13.12 -11.82
CA LYS A 27 -4.12 -14.13 -12.12
C LYS A 27 -4.03 -15.36 -11.22
N ALA A 28 -2.82 -15.80 -10.86
CA ALA A 28 -2.62 -16.96 -10.00
C ALA A 28 -2.95 -16.67 -8.54
N ASP A 29 -2.61 -15.48 -8.07
CA ASP A 29 -2.72 -15.08 -6.66
C ASP A 29 -4.00 -14.27 -6.36
N ASN A 30 -4.72 -13.85 -7.41
CA ASN A 30 -5.86 -12.94 -7.32
C ASN A 30 -5.50 -11.63 -6.59
N GLN A 31 -4.27 -11.14 -6.82
CA GLN A 31 -3.70 -9.97 -6.16
C GLN A 31 -2.60 -9.33 -6.99
N LYS A 32 -2.54 -7.98 -6.96
CA LYS A 32 -1.47 -7.23 -7.64
C LYS A 32 -0.10 -7.58 -7.04
N PRO A 33 0.85 -8.00 -7.88
CA PRO A 33 2.18 -8.44 -7.41
C PRO A 33 3.15 -7.30 -7.10
N LEU A 34 2.85 -6.07 -7.51
CA LEU A 34 3.61 -4.87 -7.18
C LEU A 34 2.70 -3.84 -6.52
N ASN A 35 3.23 -3.11 -5.54
CA ASN A 35 2.52 -1.96 -4.99
C ASN A 35 2.42 -0.80 -6.01
N ASP A 36 1.49 0.13 -5.77
CA ASP A 36 1.18 1.21 -6.72
C ASP A 36 2.42 2.06 -7.08
N HIS A 37 3.35 2.29 -6.14
CA HIS A 37 4.55 3.10 -6.39
C HIS A 37 5.52 2.40 -7.35
N LEU A 38 5.76 1.11 -7.14
CA LEU A 38 6.64 0.31 -7.98
C LEU A 38 6.04 0.14 -9.37
N TRP A 39 4.72 -0.03 -9.46
CA TRP A 39 4.00 -0.03 -10.74
C TRP A 39 4.20 1.26 -11.54
N ILE A 40 4.08 2.43 -10.87
CA ILE A 40 4.27 3.73 -11.53
C ILE A 40 5.70 3.85 -12.06
N ASP A 41 6.70 3.53 -11.24
CA ASP A 41 8.11 3.60 -11.62
C ASP A 41 8.42 2.68 -12.82
N LEU A 42 7.89 1.45 -12.83
CA LEU A 42 8.03 0.53 -13.96
C LEU A 42 7.41 1.08 -15.23
N ARG A 43 6.16 1.58 -15.17
CA ARG A 43 5.44 2.15 -16.32
C ARG A 43 6.10 3.39 -16.90
N GLN A 44 6.76 4.17 -16.07
CA GLN A 44 7.52 5.36 -16.49
C GLN A 44 8.89 5.00 -17.09
N GLY A 45 9.25 3.71 -17.10
CA GLY A 45 10.55 3.26 -17.61
C GLY A 45 11.68 3.36 -16.60
N GLY A 46 11.38 3.68 -15.35
CA GLY A 46 12.34 3.89 -14.27
C GLY A 46 12.67 5.37 -14.04
N ARG A 47 13.36 5.63 -12.95
CA ARG A 47 13.84 6.97 -12.52
C ARG A 47 15.12 6.80 -11.71
N LEU A 48 15.69 7.92 -11.22
CA LEU A 48 16.84 7.84 -10.29
C LEU A 48 16.48 6.99 -9.05
N GLY A 49 17.32 6.02 -8.74
CA GLY A 49 17.08 5.06 -7.67
C GLY A 49 16.16 3.90 -8.07
N PHE A 50 15.91 3.69 -9.36
CA PHE A 50 15.20 2.52 -9.87
C PHE A 50 16.19 1.47 -10.40
N ALA A 51 15.88 0.18 -10.19
CA ALA A 51 16.42 -0.91 -10.99
C ALA A 51 15.38 -2.05 -11.09
N GLY A 52 15.26 -2.59 -12.30
CA GLY A 52 14.56 -3.84 -12.59
C GLY A 52 15.58 -4.94 -12.82
N LEU A 53 15.50 -5.99 -12.02
CA LEU A 53 16.34 -7.17 -12.09
C LEU A 53 15.50 -8.35 -12.56
N THR A 54 15.89 -9.02 -13.64
CA THR A 54 15.08 -10.06 -14.26
C THR A 54 15.88 -11.36 -14.34
N ALA A 55 15.28 -12.45 -13.89
CA ALA A 55 15.77 -13.80 -14.18
C ALA A 55 15.03 -14.33 -15.41
N ARG A 56 15.77 -14.77 -16.42
CA ARG A 56 15.25 -15.27 -17.70
C ARG A 56 15.57 -16.74 -17.89
N GLN A 57 14.61 -17.47 -18.43
CA GLN A 57 14.86 -18.84 -18.87
C GLN A 57 15.75 -18.83 -20.11
N HIS A 58 16.94 -19.45 -20.03
CA HIS A 58 17.95 -19.39 -21.07
C HIS A 58 17.47 -19.83 -22.48
N ARG A 59 16.59 -20.84 -22.55
CA ARG A 59 16.13 -21.38 -23.85
C ARG A 59 15.10 -20.49 -24.56
N THR A 60 14.25 -19.81 -23.81
CA THR A 60 13.11 -19.04 -24.34
C THR A 60 13.32 -17.55 -24.25
N GLY A 61 14.26 -17.10 -23.40
CA GLY A 61 14.46 -15.70 -23.06
C GLY A 61 13.30 -15.09 -22.20
N GLN A 62 12.32 -15.90 -21.81
CA GLN A 62 11.16 -15.43 -21.05
C GLN A 62 11.53 -15.07 -19.60
N PRO A 63 11.02 -13.96 -19.06
CA PRO A 63 11.14 -13.66 -17.64
C PRO A 63 10.43 -14.73 -16.79
N ILE A 64 11.14 -15.27 -15.80
CA ILE A 64 10.61 -16.25 -14.83
C ILE A 64 10.64 -15.73 -13.40
N ALA A 65 11.40 -14.67 -13.13
CA ALA A 65 11.32 -13.90 -11.91
C ALA A 65 11.73 -12.45 -12.17
N TYR A 66 11.23 -11.56 -11.36
CA TYR A 66 11.50 -10.12 -11.42
C TYR A 66 11.65 -9.56 -10.02
N CYS A 67 12.70 -8.79 -9.81
CA CYS A 67 12.87 -7.99 -8.59
C CYS A 67 12.97 -6.53 -8.98
N GLN A 68 12.27 -5.68 -8.29
CA GLN A 68 12.34 -4.24 -8.47
C GLN A 68 12.80 -3.56 -7.21
N ILE A 69 13.68 -2.59 -7.34
CA ILE A 69 13.98 -1.62 -6.31
C ILE A 69 13.59 -0.22 -6.77
N SER A 70 13.12 0.57 -5.82
CA SER A 70 12.78 1.97 -6.05
C SER A 70 13.09 2.79 -4.81
N ARG A 71 13.87 3.85 -4.98
CA ARG A 71 14.22 4.76 -3.90
C ARG A 71 13.05 5.71 -3.60
N GLY A 72 12.51 5.64 -2.37
CA GLY A 72 11.56 6.60 -1.85
C GLY A 72 12.24 7.83 -1.25
N ASN A 73 11.47 8.66 -0.54
CA ASN A 73 12.01 9.84 0.14
C ASN A 73 12.86 9.45 1.36
N GLU A 74 12.48 8.41 2.10
CA GLU A 74 13.09 8.00 3.37
C GLU A 74 13.66 6.58 3.34
N SER A 75 13.18 5.75 2.41
CA SER A 75 13.57 4.34 2.34
C SER A 75 13.55 3.82 0.90
N TRP A 76 14.15 2.65 0.72
CA TRP A 76 14.04 1.85 -0.49
C TRP A 76 12.86 0.89 -0.39
N ALA A 77 12.12 0.73 -1.46
CA ALA A 77 11.17 -0.35 -1.63
C ALA A 77 11.81 -1.46 -2.46
N ILE A 78 11.58 -2.71 -2.07
CA ILE A 78 11.91 -3.91 -2.84
C ILE A 78 10.63 -4.70 -3.04
N ASP A 79 10.43 -5.25 -4.24
CA ASP A 79 9.47 -6.32 -4.49
C ASP A 79 10.13 -7.44 -5.30
N LEU A 80 9.75 -8.67 -5.00
CA LEU A 80 10.21 -9.88 -5.68
C LEU A 80 9.02 -10.68 -6.17
N VAL A 81 8.99 -10.97 -7.44
CA VAL A 81 7.92 -11.72 -8.10
C VAL A 81 8.51 -12.93 -8.82
N VAL A 82 7.92 -14.11 -8.60
CA VAL A 82 8.31 -15.36 -9.26
C VAL A 82 7.12 -15.92 -10.03
N ASP A 83 7.37 -16.31 -11.29
CA ASP A 83 6.38 -16.96 -12.14
C ASP A 83 5.74 -18.16 -11.42
N PRO A 84 4.39 -18.29 -11.41
CA PRO A 84 3.71 -19.38 -10.73
C PRO A 84 4.22 -20.79 -11.07
N GLN A 85 4.72 -20.98 -12.30
CA GLN A 85 5.27 -22.26 -12.78
C GLN A 85 6.71 -22.53 -12.29
N HIS A 86 7.37 -21.54 -11.67
CA HIS A 86 8.76 -21.61 -11.24
C HIS A 86 8.94 -21.36 -9.73
N ARG A 87 7.86 -21.45 -8.96
CA ARG A 87 7.86 -21.20 -7.49
C ARG A 87 8.67 -22.23 -6.71
N ASP A 88 8.87 -23.40 -7.25
CA ASP A 88 9.81 -24.41 -6.72
C ASP A 88 11.26 -23.92 -6.68
N GLN A 89 11.58 -22.84 -7.42
CA GLN A 89 12.90 -22.21 -7.49
C GLN A 89 12.96 -20.85 -6.77
N THR A 90 11.93 -20.49 -5.97
CA THR A 90 11.83 -19.18 -5.32
C THR A 90 13.06 -18.83 -4.52
N LEU A 91 13.59 -19.76 -3.70
CA LEU A 91 14.81 -19.50 -2.92
C LEU A 91 16.03 -19.25 -3.82
N HIS A 92 16.21 -20.02 -4.86
CA HIS A 92 17.36 -19.86 -5.77
C HIS A 92 17.28 -18.54 -6.55
N LEU A 93 16.16 -18.27 -7.20
CA LEU A 93 15.94 -17.05 -7.99
C LEU A 93 15.93 -15.82 -7.11
N GLY A 94 15.23 -15.89 -5.98
CA GLY A 94 15.11 -14.81 -5.00
C GLY A 94 16.44 -14.41 -4.38
N ASN A 95 17.26 -15.39 -3.95
CA ASN A 95 18.58 -15.11 -3.41
C ASN A 95 19.47 -14.37 -4.41
N ALA A 96 19.49 -14.80 -5.67
CA ALA A 96 20.30 -14.17 -6.69
C ALA A 96 19.84 -12.72 -6.96
N LEU A 97 18.54 -12.51 -7.16
CA LEU A 97 17.98 -11.20 -7.48
C LEU A 97 18.08 -10.22 -6.29
N LEU A 98 17.75 -10.68 -5.08
CA LEU A 98 17.77 -9.82 -3.89
C LEU A 98 19.19 -9.42 -3.50
N ARG A 99 20.20 -10.30 -3.64
CA ARG A 99 21.60 -9.94 -3.41
C ARG A 99 22.08 -8.85 -4.36
N GLU A 100 21.76 -8.94 -5.64
CA GLU A 100 22.11 -7.88 -6.58
C GLU A 100 21.34 -6.59 -6.30
N ALA A 101 20.05 -6.70 -5.90
CA ALA A 101 19.25 -5.55 -5.50
C ALA A 101 19.88 -4.81 -4.28
N THR A 102 20.25 -5.54 -3.23
CA THR A 102 20.87 -4.93 -2.04
C THR A 102 22.27 -4.38 -2.31
N LYS A 103 23.04 -5.02 -3.21
CA LYS A 103 24.31 -4.49 -3.70
C LYS A 103 24.15 -3.13 -4.37
N ILE A 104 23.16 -3.00 -5.27
CA ILE A 104 22.83 -1.72 -5.92
C ILE A 104 22.47 -0.67 -4.88
N ILE A 105 21.63 -1.00 -3.92
CA ILE A 105 21.26 -0.09 -2.82
C ILE A 105 22.49 0.36 -2.06
N SER A 106 23.40 -0.55 -1.70
CA SER A 106 24.64 -0.25 -1.00
C SER A 106 25.53 0.70 -1.79
N GLU A 107 25.69 0.47 -3.10
CA GLU A 107 26.47 1.32 -4.02
C GLU A 107 25.85 2.72 -4.18
N GLU A 108 24.54 2.85 -4.06
CA GLU A 108 23.80 4.13 -4.14
C GLU A 108 23.66 4.84 -2.78
N GLY A 109 24.45 4.46 -1.81
CA GLY A 109 24.53 5.14 -0.51
C GLY A 109 23.82 4.43 0.65
N GLY A 110 23.22 3.27 0.38
CA GLY A 110 22.54 2.48 1.40
C GLY A 110 21.21 3.10 1.85
N GLY A 111 20.74 2.70 3.01
CA GLY A 111 19.56 3.24 3.69
C GLY A 111 18.58 2.17 4.15
N GLN A 112 17.46 2.64 4.72
CA GLN A 112 16.37 1.78 5.15
C GLN A 112 15.70 1.11 3.95
N VAL A 113 15.35 -0.16 4.12
CA VAL A 113 14.69 -0.98 3.08
C VAL A 113 13.39 -1.53 3.63
N ASN A 114 12.35 -1.50 2.83
CA ASN A 114 11.06 -2.13 3.07
C ASN A 114 10.73 -3.10 1.92
N TRP A 115 10.48 -4.35 2.27
CA TRP A 115 9.99 -5.37 1.36
C TRP A 115 8.65 -5.90 1.87
N TRP A 116 7.56 -5.55 1.19
CA TRP A 116 6.23 -6.01 1.53
C TRP A 116 5.90 -7.30 0.78
N VAL A 117 5.43 -8.31 1.51
CA VAL A 117 5.10 -9.62 0.95
C VAL A 117 3.70 -10.02 1.38
N CYS A 118 2.83 -10.23 0.40
CA CYS A 118 1.53 -10.82 0.64
C CYS A 118 1.64 -12.32 0.85
N GLY A 119 0.98 -12.83 1.91
CA GLY A 119 1.00 -14.25 2.22
C GLY A 119 2.41 -14.78 2.44
N ALA A 120 3.25 -14.07 3.20
CA ALA A 120 4.64 -14.45 3.43
C ALA A 120 4.78 -15.89 3.93
N THR A 121 5.69 -16.64 3.31
CA THR A 121 6.02 -18.04 3.62
C THR A 121 7.34 -18.15 4.38
N SER A 122 7.72 -19.38 4.77
CA SER A 122 9.03 -19.67 5.32
C SER A 122 10.17 -19.30 4.36
N GLU A 123 9.97 -19.44 3.05
CA GLU A 123 10.95 -19.08 2.04
C GLU A 123 11.21 -17.58 2.01
N HIS A 124 10.17 -16.75 2.14
CA HIS A 124 10.32 -15.30 2.23
C HIS A 124 11.09 -14.89 3.49
N ASN A 125 10.85 -15.57 4.62
CA ASN A 125 11.62 -15.34 5.85
C ASN A 125 13.10 -15.71 5.68
N GLU A 126 13.39 -16.78 4.96
CA GLU A 126 14.76 -17.21 4.66
C GLU A 126 15.46 -16.21 3.73
N LEU A 127 14.78 -15.80 2.65
CA LEU A 127 15.28 -14.78 1.72
C LEU A 127 15.57 -13.45 2.42
N ALA A 128 14.65 -12.99 3.29
CA ALA A 128 14.83 -11.77 4.07
C ALA A 128 16.09 -11.84 4.95
N LYS A 129 16.29 -12.95 5.67
CA LYS A 129 17.48 -13.17 6.50
C LYS A 129 18.78 -13.15 5.68
N HIS A 130 18.77 -13.69 4.45
CA HIS A 130 19.95 -13.71 3.59
C HIS A 130 20.41 -12.32 3.11
N ILE A 131 19.55 -11.32 3.23
CA ILE A 131 19.84 -9.92 2.89
C ILE A 131 19.74 -8.98 4.10
N ASP A 132 19.89 -9.54 5.31
CA ASP A 132 19.87 -8.82 6.58
C ASP A 132 18.58 -8.03 6.87
N LEU A 133 17.45 -8.48 6.31
CA LEU A 133 16.13 -7.98 6.68
C LEU A 133 15.49 -8.86 7.76
N HIS A 134 14.68 -8.25 8.61
CA HIS A 134 13.93 -8.91 9.66
C HIS A 134 12.44 -8.59 9.54
N SER A 135 11.58 -9.43 10.13
CA SER A 135 10.15 -9.21 10.16
C SER A 135 9.81 -7.92 10.88
N GLY A 136 9.09 -7.05 10.20
CA GLY A 136 8.53 -5.80 10.71
C GLY A 136 7.03 -5.92 10.97
N ARG A 137 6.27 -4.90 10.56
CA ARG A 137 4.81 -4.85 10.72
C ARG A 137 4.10 -5.88 9.84
N THR A 138 2.95 -6.33 10.31
CA THR A 138 1.99 -7.11 9.51
C THR A 138 0.72 -6.29 9.32
N LEU A 139 0.27 -6.13 8.08
CA LEU A 139 -1.00 -5.53 7.75
C LEU A 139 -2.02 -6.63 7.42
N LEU A 140 -3.25 -6.43 7.87
CA LEU A 140 -4.39 -7.20 7.43
C LEU A 140 -5.13 -6.41 6.36
N GLN A 141 -5.30 -6.98 5.17
CA GLN A 141 -6.32 -6.51 4.27
C GLN A 141 -7.65 -7.11 4.70
N MET A 142 -8.62 -6.26 5.05
CA MET A 142 -9.96 -6.70 5.42
C MET A 142 -10.97 -6.27 4.35
N ARG A 143 -11.96 -7.12 4.07
CA ARG A 143 -12.99 -6.86 3.06
C ARG A 143 -14.39 -7.04 3.64
N VAL A 144 -15.35 -6.30 3.05
CA VAL A 144 -16.78 -6.37 3.36
C VAL A 144 -17.59 -6.22 2.08
N GLN A 145 -18.71 -6.94 1.97
CA GLN A 145 -19.66 -6.79 0.87
C GLN A 145 -20.40 -5.44 0.96
N LEU A 146 -20.61 -4.81 -0.18
CA LEU A 146 -21.35 -3.57 -0.31
C LEU A 146 -22.60 -3.79 -1.19
N PRO A 147 -23.71 -3.09 -0.88
CA PRO A 147 -23.92 -2.19 0.24
C PRO A 147 -23.94 -2.92 1.60
N LEU A 148 -23.62 -2.22 2.67
CA LEU A 148 -23.72 -2.76 4.03
C LEU A 148 -25.16 -3.20 4.35
N ALA A 149 -25.29 -4.23 5.19
CA ALA A 149 -26.60 -4.65 5.69
C ALA A 149 -27.28 -3.52 6.48
N GLN A 150 -28.58 -3.34 6.28
CA GLN A 150 -29.38 -2.27 6.89
C GLN A 150 -29.30 -2.28 8.44
N GLN A 151 -29.19 -3.46 9.05
CA GLN A 151 -29.07 -3.59 10.50
C GLN A 151 -27.74 -2.99 11.00
N VAL A 152 -26.65 -3.11 10.23
CA VAL A 152 -25.34 -2.53 10.57
C VAL A 152 -25.41 -1.00 10.51
N ILE A 153 -26.05 -0.48 9.47
CA ILE A 153 -26.25 0.98 9.29
C ILE A 153 -27.12 1.53 10.41
N ALA A 154 -28.24 0.88 10.71
CA ALA A 154 -29.18 1.31 11.76
C ALA A 154 -28.57 1.26 13.17
N ALA A 155 -27.66 0.30 13.42
CA ALA A 155 -26.94 0.18 14.70
C ALA A 155 -25.74 1.14 14.82
N THR A 156 -25.52 2.04 13.84
CA THR A 156 -24.41 2.99 13.84
C THR A 156 -24.92 4.42 13.90
N THR A 157 -24.43 5.19 14.86
CA THR A 157 -24.75 6.62 14.96
C THR A 157 -24.30 7.34 13.68
N GLN A 158 -25.23 8.01 13.01
CA GLN A 158 -24.91 8.78 11.83
C GLN A 158 -24.22 10.09 12.23
N VAL A 159 -23.18 10.45 11.52
CA VAL A 159 -22.46 11.72 11.69
C VAL A 159 -22.61 12.57 10.43
N LYS A 160 -22.74 13.87 10.61
CA LYS A 160 -22.74 14.80 9.49
C LYS A 160 -21.33 14.92 8.92
N THR A 161 -21.17 14.64 7.66
CA THR A 161 -19.92 14.82 6.94
C THR A 161 -20.06 15.86 5.85
N GLN A 162 -18.95 16.46 5.45
CA GLN A 162 -18.84 17.28 4.25
C GLN A 162 -17.67 16.78 3.40
N SER A 163 -17.76 16.98 2.09
CA SER A 163 -16.67 16.67 1.16
C SER A 163 -15.49 17.60 1.39
N PHE A 164 -14.29 17.07 1.18
CA PHE A 164 -13.05 17.84 1.21
C PHE A 164 -13.06 18.93 0.12
N ARG A 165 -12.66 20.14 0.49
CA ARG A 165 -12.57 21.28 -0.41
C ARG A 165 -11.10 21.56 -0.71
N VAL A 166 -10.68 21.23 -1.94
CA VAL A 166 -9.31 21.48 -2.40
C VAL A 166 -8.99 22.99 -2.33
N GLY A 167 -7.85 23.33 -1.78
CA GLY A 167 -7.41 24.71 -1.55
C GLY A 167 -7.94 25.35 -0.26
N VAL A 168 -8.77 24.62 0.52
CA VAL A 168 -9.42 25.14 1.73
C VAL A 168 -9.13 24.26 2.96
N ASP A 169 -9.27 22.96 2.85
CA ASP A 169 -9.31 22.04 4.00
C ASP A 169 -7.96 21.34 4.28
N GLU A 170 -6.92 21.58 3.45
CA GLU A 170 -5.62 20.89 3.54
C GLU A 170 -4.96 21.06 4.92
N ASP A 171 -4.90 22.30 5.43
CA ASP A 171 -4.22 22.56 6.69
C ASP A 171 -4.95 21.96 7.89
N ALA A 172 -6.28 21.99 7.88
CA ALA A 172 -7.10 21.36 8.91
C ALA A 172 -6.91 19.84 8.89
N TRP A 173 -6.94 19.24 7.72
CA TRP A 173 -6.73 17.80 7.55
C TRP A 173 -5.33 17.36 7.97
N LEU A 174 -4.28 18.04 7.48
CA LEU A 174 -2.88 17.73 7.83
C LEU A 174 -2.66 17.77 9.34
N ASN A 175 -3.24 18.74 10.03
CA ASN A 175 -3.14 18.85 11.48
C ASN A 175 -3.75 17.64 12.19
N VAL A 176 -4.91 17.17 11.77
CA VAL A 176 -5.57 15.98 12.35
C VAL A 176 -4.83 14.71 11.97
N ASN A 177 -4.50 14.53 10.70
CA ASN A 177 -3.75 13.38 10.21
C ASN A 177 -2.43 13.20 10.99
N ASN A 178 -1.62 14.23 11.06
CA ASN A 178 -0.30 14.15 11.67
C ASN A 178 -0.35 13.95 13.20
N ARG A 179 -1.42 14.42 13.87
CA ARG A 179 -1.65 14.09 15.28
C ARG A 179 -2.11 12.65 15.47
N ALA A 180 -3.07 12.21 14.67
CA ALA A 180 -3.62 10.85 14.76
C ALA A 180 -2.57 9.77 14.45
N PHE A 181 -1.66 10.06 13.52
CA PHE A 181 -0.61 9.16 13.07
C PHE A 181 0.80 9.58 13.54
N SER A 182 0.93 10.30 14.64
CA SER A 182 2.21 10.85 15.11
C SER A 182 3.30 9.81 15.35
N THR A 183 2.91 8.57 15.64
CA THR A 183 3.83 7.43 15.86
C THR A 183 3.86 6.45 14.69
N HIS A 184 3.09 6.73 13.63
CA HIS A 184 2.99 5.82 12.49
C HIS A 184 4.10 6.11 11.48
N PRO A 185 4.92 5.12 11.08
CA PRO A 185 6.13 5.34 10.28
C PRO A 185 5.86 5.86 8.86
N GLU A 186 4.69 5.57 8.29
CA GLU A 186 4.37 5.89 6.89
C GLU A 186 3.25 6.93 6.76
N GLN A 187 2.32 6.99 7.71
CA GLN A 187 1.14 7.86 7.65
C GLN A 187 1.32 9.15 8.43
N GLY A 188 2.29 9.23 9.33
CA GLY A 188 2.61 10.45 10.07
C GLY A 188 3.47 11.42 9.27
N GLY A 189 3.48 12.70 9.69
CA GLY A 189 4.38 13.71 9.12
C GLY A 189 4.07 14.13 7.68
N TRP A 190 2.85 13.94 7.20
CA TRP A 190 2.45 14.38 5.87
C TRP A 190 2.64 15.88 5.69
N THR A 191 3.17 16.25 4.51
CA THR A 191 3.33 17.64 4.08
C THR A 191 2.25 18.00 3.06
N LYS A 192 2.05 19.30 2.85
CA LYS A 192 1.15 19.81 1.82
C LYS A 192 1.50 19.27 0.42
N ARG A 193 2.80 19.16 0.13
CA ARG A 193 3.31 18.61 -1.13
C ARG A 193 2.90 17.14 -1.31
N LEU A 194 3.00 16.34 -0.26
CA LEU A 194 2.60 14.91 -0.31
C LEU A 194 1.09 14.79 -0.52
N LEU A 195 0.29 15.57 0.21
CA LEU A 195 -1.16 15.61 0.00
C LEU A 195 -1.53 16.00 -1.43
N GLN A 196 -0.90 17.05 -1.97
CA GLN A 196 -1.13 17.50 -3.34
C GLN A 196 -0.76 16.43 -4.38
N SER A 197 0.33 15.68 -4.15
CA SER A 197 0.68 14.58 -5.06
C SER A 197 -0.41 13.49 -5.08
N ARG A 198 -1.05 13.21 -3.95
CA ARG A 198 -2.20 12.27 -3.89
C ARG A 198 -3.47 12.85 -4.50
N GLN A 199 -3.68 14.15 -4.38
CA GLN A 199 -4.81 14.84 -5.03
C GLN A 199 -4.68 14.86 -6.57
N SER A 200 -3.49 14.70 -7.12
CA SER A 200 -3.26 14.62 -8.58
C SER A 200 -3.45 13.22 -9.16
N GLU A 201 -3.65 12.19 -8.33
CA GLU A 201 -3.90 10.82 -8.79
C GLU A 201 -5.28 10.69 -9.44
N LYS A 202 -5.39 9.83 -10.48
CA LYS A 202 -6.65 9.61 -11.22
C LYS A 202 -7.81 9.14 -10.36
N TRP A 203 -7.52 8.43 -9.28
CA TRP A 203 -8.53 7.90 -8.36
C TRP A 203 -9.02 8.94 -7.34
N PHE A 204 -8.36 10.09 -7.23
CA PHE A 204 -8.76 11.13 -6.27
C PHE A 204 -10.15 11.68 -6.59
N ASP A 205 -11.03 11.61 -5.61
CA ASP A 205 -12.36 12.20 -5.66
C ASP A 205 -12.64 12.94 -4.36
N PRO A 206 -12.70 14.27 -4.36
CA PRO A 206 -12.96 15.04 -3.15
C PRO A 206 -14.32 14.71 -2.52
N SER A 207 -15.29 14.21 -3.29
CA SER A 207 -16.61 13.78 -2.79
C SER A 207 -16.52 12.56 -1.88
N GLY A 208 -15.50 11.71 -2.09
CA GLY A 208 -15.20 10.54 -1.27
C GLY A 208 -14.20 10.82 -0.14
N PHE A 209 -13.78 12.06 0.01
CA PHE A 209 -12.94 12.49 1.11
C PHE A 209 -13.79 13.24 2.15
N LEU A 210 -14.31 12.47 3.11
CA LEU A 210 -15.32 12.90 4.06
C LEU A 210 -14.69 13.51 5.32
N LEU A 211 -15.11 14.73 5.67
CA LEU A 211 -14.65 15.45 6.85
C LEU A 211 -15.80 15.62 7.84
N HIS A 212 -15.55 15.36 9.13
CA HIS A 212 -16.50 15.61 10.21
C HIS A 212 -16.01 16.75 11.10
N PHE A 213 -16.72 17.88 11.04
CA PHE A 213 -16.46 19.06 11.88
C PHE A 213 -17.46 19.11 13.02
N LEU A 214 -16.97 19.48 14.20
CA LEU A 214 -17.81 19.85 15.34
C LEU A 214 -18.26 21.31 15.18
N SER A 215 -19.57 21.52 15.31
CA SER A 215 -20.21 22.83 15.09
C SER A 215 -20.44 23.64 16.36
N ASP A 216 -20.29 23.04 17.53
CA ASP A 216 -20.62 23.66 18.81
C ASP A 216 -19.51 24.53 19.40
N ILE A 217 -18.45 24.77 18.64
CA ILE A 217 -17.30 25.56 19.06
C ILE A 217 -17.26 26.82 18.21
N SER A 218 -16.83 27.93 18.77
CA SER A 218 -16.74 29.24 18.10
C SER A 218 -15.97 29.25 16.79
N LYS A 219 -15.19 28.16 16.55
CA LYS A 219 -14.48 27.87 15.29
C LYS A 219 -14.69 26.40 14.91
N PRO A 220 -15.15 26.08 13.69
CA PRO A 220 -15.28 24.70 13.24
C PRO A 220 -13.98 23.93 13.42
N THR A 221 -14.03 22.84 14.19
CA THR A 221 -12.87 22.00 14.47
C THR A 221 -13.05 20.66 13.78
N LEU A 222 -12.10 20.29 12.91
CA LEU A 222 -12.09 18.97 12.29
C LEU A 222 -11.80 17.91 13.36
N ALA A 223 -12.77 17.06 13.64
CA ALA A 223 -12.67 16.02 14.66
C ALA A 223 -12.26 14.66 14.10
N ALA A 224 -12.64 14.38 12.86
CA ALA A 224 -12.34 13.09 12.22
C ALA A 224 -12.56 13.16 10.72
N PHE A 225 -11.98 12.22 9.99
CA PHE A 225 -12.13 12.12 8.54
C PHE A 225 -12.08 10.67 8.04
N CYS A 226 -12.64 10.46 6.86
CA CYS A 226 -12.52 9.22 6.10
C CYS A 226 -12.27 9.56 4.64
N TRP A 227 -11.09 9.20 4.14
CA TRP A 227 -10.72 9.36 2.74
C TRP A 227 -10.87 8.02 2.03
N THR A 228 -11.66 7.97 0.98
CA THR A 228 -11.90 6.76 0.20
C THR A 228 -11.15 6.80 -1.12
N LYS A 229 -10.85 5.63 -1.66
CA LYS A 229 -10.24 5.42 -2.97
C LYS A 229 -11.06 4.38 -3.73
N ILE A 230 -11.33 4.62 -5.01
CA ILE A 230 -11.99 3.65 -5.87
C ILE A 230 -11.29 3.63 -7.22
N ASP A 231 -10.87 2.45 -7.64
CA ASP A 231 -10.39 2.23 -9.00
C ASP A 231 -11.63 1.98 -9.90
N ARG A 232 -11.92 2.97 -10.74
CA ARG A 232 -13.12 2.94 -11.61
C ARG A 232 -12.94 2.06 -12.83
N ASP A 233 -11.72 1.63 -13.13
CA ASP A 233 -11.37 0.81 -14.28
C ASP A 233 -11.47 -0.70 -13.97
N LEU A 234 -11.62 -1.06 -12.68
CA LEU A 234 -11.80 -2.46 -12.25
C LEU A 234 -13.27 -2.90 -12.33
N ASP A 235 -13.48 -4.17 -12.68
CA ASP A 235 -14.78 -4.86 -12.62
C ASP A 235 -14.58 -6.29 -12.07
N PRO A 236 -15.16 -6.66 -10.92
CA PRO A 236 -16.00 -5.83 -10.02
C PRO A 236 -15.20 -4.71 -9.32
N LYS A 237 -15.86 -3.58 -9.10
CA LYS A 237 -15.22 -2.43 -8.42
C LYS A 237 -15.01 -2.70 -6.95
N ILE A 238 -13.75 -2.53 -6.53
CA ILE A 238 -13.37 -2.55 -5.12
C ILE A 238 -13.14 -1.11 -4.68
N GLY A 239 -13.79 -0.72 -3.58
CA GLY A 239 -13.59 0.58 -2.95
C GLY A 239 -12.79 0.44 -1.67
N GLU A 240 -11.84 1.31 -1.45
CA GLU A 240 -10.92 1.30 -0.31
C GLU A 240 -11.23 2.44 0.66
N ILE A 241 -11.28 2.17 1.96
CA ILE A 241 -11.07 3.17 2.99
C ILE A 241 -9.55 3.43 3.02
N TYR A 242 -9.10 4.44 2.28
CA TYR A 242 -7.69 4.73 2.04
C TYR A 242 -7.00 5.27 3.28
N VAL A 243 -7.60 6.29 3.93
CA VAL A 243 -7.14 6.82 5.21
C VAL A 243 -8.34 7.19 6.06
N ILE A 244 -8.37 6.72 7.30
CA ILE A 244 -9.40 7.09 8.27
C ILE A 244 -8.75 7.41 9.60
N ALA A 245 -9.13 8.53 10.20
CA ALA A 245 -8.67 8.87 11.55
C ALA A 245 -9.68 9.72 12.33
N VAL A 246 -9.59 9.59 13.63
CA VAL A 246 -10.23 10.46 14.62
C VAL A 246 -9.11 11.21 15.36
N ASP A 247 -9.23 12.51 15.50
CA ASP A 247 -8.31 13.29 16.31
C ASP A 247 -8.25 12.69 17.73
N PRO A 248 -7.05 12.48 18.31
CA PRO A 248 -6.92 11.90 19.65
C PRO A 248 -7.79 12.56 20.73
N GLN A 249 -8.09 13.86 20.60
CA GLN A 249 -8.95 14.60 21.53
C GLN A 249 -10.40 14.10 21.52
N PHE A 250 -10.84 13.42 20.47
CA PHE A 250 -12.23 12.96 20.29
C PHE A 250 -12.35 11.43 20.23
N HIS A 251 -11.33 10.70 20.69
CA HIS A 251 -11.40 9.25 20.80
C HIS A 251 -12.52 8.81 21.77
N GLY A 252 -13.01 7.56 21.62
CA GLY A 252 -14.03 6.97 22.49
C GLY A 252 -15.46 7.39 22.19
N GLN A 253 -15.73 8.29 21.24
CA GLN A 253 -17.05 8.80 20.89
C GLN A 253 -17.75 8.06 19.75
N GLY A 254 -17.17 6.95 19.28
CA GLY A 254 -17.73 6.15 18.18
C GLY A 254 -17.54 6.73 16.77
N LEU A 255 -16.84 7.87 16.63
CA LEU A 255 -16.64 8.56 15.35
C LEU A 255 -15.97 7.67 14.29
N GLY A 256 -15.00 6.86 14.68
CA GLY A 256 -14.31 5.94 13.74
C GLY A 256 -15.31 4.99 13.08
N ARG A 257 -16.19 4.34 13.85
CA ARG A 257 -17.24 3.47 13.31
C ARG A 257 -18.19 4.23 12.37
N SER A 258 -18.66 5.39 12.81
CA SER A 258 -19.60 6.22 12.05
C SER A 258 -19.01 6.66 10.71
N LEU A 259 -17.74 7.08 10.70
CA LEU A 259 -17.05 7.50 9.48
C LEU A 259 -16.70 6.33 8.55
N THR A 260 -16.38 5.15 9.12
CA THR A 260 -16.22 3.93 8.30
C THR A 260 -17.51 3.62 7.55
N VAL A 261 -18.68 3.66 8.23
CA VAL A 261 -19.99 3.45 7.59
C VAL A 261 -20.27 4.54 6.55
N ALA A 262 -19.97 5.80 6.83
CA ALA A 262 -20.15 6.89 5.86
C ALA A 262 -19.28 6.67 4.60
N GLY A 263 -18.00 6.31 4.77
CA GLY A 263 -17.10 5.98 3.66
C GLY A 263 -17.58 4.79 2.83
N LEU A 264 -18.02 3.71 3.48
CA LEU A 264 -18.55 2.53 2.79
C LEU A 264 -19.85 2.82 2.05
N ASN A 265 -20.73 3.66 2.60
CA ASN A 265 -21.94 4.10 1.91
C ASN A 265 -21.59 4.95 0.68
N TYR A 266 -20.58 5.84 0.77
CA TYR A 266 -20.07 6.57 -0.39
C TYR A 266 -19.55 5.61 -1.46
N LEU A 267 -18.70 4.66 -1.10
CA LEU A 267 -18.14 3.67 -2.02
C LEU A 267 -19.23 2.84 -2.71
N ALA A 268 -20.24 2.40 -1.96
CA ALA A 268 -21.40 1.69 -2.51
C ALA A 268 -22.16 2.56 -3.52
N SER A 269 -22.39 3.86 -3.20
CA SER A 269 -23.07 4.79 -4.12
C SER A 269 -22.25 5.07 -5.39
N ALA A 270 -20.91 4.98 -5.30
CA ALA A 270 -19.99 5.09 -6.42
C ALA A 270 -19.85 3.79 -7.23
N GLY A 271 -20.61 2.73 -6.86
CA GLY A 271 -20.71 1.48 -7.59
C GLY A 271 -19.74 0.39 -7.14
N ALA A 272 -19.05 0.55 -5.98
CA ALA A 272 -18.25 -0.53 -5.42
C ALA A 272 -19.16 -1.64 -4.86
N THR A 273 -18.80 -2.89 -5.16
CA THR A 273 -19.48 -4.09 -4.64
C THR A 273 -18.75 -4.69 -3.44
N THR A 274 -17.50 -4.28 -3.24
CA THR A 274 -16.65 -4.71 -2.12
C THR A 274 -15.98 -3.48 -1.52
N GLY A 275 -16.07 -3.32 -0.21
CA GLY A 275 -15.27 -2.38 0.56
C GLY A 275 -14.03 -3.08 1.12
N MET A 276 -12.88 -2.42 1.08
CA MET A 276 -11.66 -2.93 1.68
C MET A 276 -10.94 -1.86 2.50
N LEU A 277 -10.05 -2.31 3.37
CA LEU A 277 -9.09 -1.47 4.10
C LEU A 277 -7.86 -2.28 4.50
N PHE A 278 -6.80 -1.56 4.82
CA PHE A 278 -5.64 -2.12 5.49
C PHE A 278 -5.59 -1.67 6.96
N VAL A 279 -5.20 -2.56 7.83
CA VAL A 279 -5.05 -2.29 9.26
C VAL A 279 -3.89 -3.07 9.85
N ASP A 280 -3.11 -2.45 10.74
CA ASP A 280 -2.08 -3.16 11.48
C ASP A 280 -2.67 -4.33 12.26
N LYS A 281 -2.03 -5.50 12.18
CA LYS A 281 -2.44 -6.72 12.90
C LYS A 281 -2.48 -6.51 14.41
N ASP A 282 -1.64 -5.60 14.92
CA ASP A 282 -1.58 -5.24 16.33
C ASP A 282 -2.66 -4.24 16.75
N ASN A 283 -3.35 -3.60 15.80
CA ASN A 283 -4.45 -2.68 16.10
C ASN A 283 -5.77 -3.41 16.36
N THR A 284 -5.80 -4.17 17.47
CA THR A 284 -6.94 -5.00 17.84
C THR A 284 -8.24 -4.23 18.02
N ALA A 285 -8.17 -2.96 18.45
CA ALA A 285 -9.34 -2.11 18.63
C ALA A 285 -10.01 -1.74 17.29
N ALA A 286 -9.20 -1.39 16.28
CA ALA A 286 -9.70 -1.11 14.93
C ALA A 286 -10.25 -2.40 14.29
N ILE A 287 -9.53 -3.53 14.38
CA ILE A 287 -9.97 -4.82 13.88
C ILE A 287 -11.33 -5.23 14.48
N ALA A 288 -11.49 -5.09 15.80
CA ALA A 288 -12.77 -5.39 16.46
C ALA A 288 -13.91 -4.47 15.97
N THR A 289 -13.60 -3.21 15.64
CA THR A 289 -14.57 -2.27 15.07
C THR A 289 -14.98 -2.70 13.66
N TYR A 290 -14.02 -3.05 12.82
CA TYR A 290 -14.27 -3.50 11.44
C TYR A 290 -15.01 -4.84 11.40
N ALA A 291 -14.66 -5.79 12.26
CA ALA A 291 -15.36 -7.07 12.38
C ALA A 291 -16.87 -6.87 12.72
N LYS A 292 -17.20 -5.92 13.61
CA LYS A 292 -18.61 -5.55 13.92
C LYS A 292 -19.35 -4.91 12.75
N LEU A 293 -18.64 -4.41 11.73
CA LEU A 293 -19.20 -3.89 10.50
C LEU A 293 -19.32 -4.96 9.40
N GLY A 294 -18.88 -6.19 9.67
CA GLY A 294 -18.94 -7.33 8.75
C GLY A 294 -17.68 -7.54 7.92
N PHE A 295 -16.60 -6.82 8.22
CA PHE A 295 -15.31 -7.08 7.58
C PHE A 295 -14.73 -8.43 8.02
N THR A 296 -14.13 -9.13 7.07
CA THR A 296 -13.33 -10.33 7.29
C THR A 296 -11.92 -10.14 6.75
N VAL A 297 -10.95 -10.82 7.33
CA VAL A 297 -9.57 -10.82 6.82
C VAL A 297 -9.55 -11.53 5.48
N HIS A 298 -9.02 -10.87 4.46
CA HIS A 298 -8.84 -11.43 3.13
C HIS A 298 -7.43 -12.02 2.97
N HIS A 299 -6.39 -11.27 3.34
CA HIS A 299 -5.00 -11.73 3.40
C HIS A 299 -4.17 -10.88 4.37
N GLU A 300 -2.95 -11.35 4.62
CA GLU A 300 -1.95 -10.66 5.42
C GLU A 300 -0.78 -10.21 4.52
N GLU A 301 -0.25 -9.02 4.79
CA GLU A 301 0.97 -8.50 4.19
C GLU A 301 2.03 -8.33 5.28
N GLN A 302 3.18 -8.97 5.10
CA GLN A 302 4.31 -8.89 6.01
C GLN A 302 5.36 -7.94 5.45
N ALA A 303 5.73 -6.93 6.22
CA ALA A 303 6.92 -6.14 5.94
C ALA A 303 8.18 -6.89 6.41
N PHE A 304 9.20 -6.93 5.55
CA PHE A 304 10.56 -7.22 5.95
C PHE A 304 11.35 -5.91 5.87
N ILE A 305 12.03 -5.55 6.95
CA ILE A 305 12.68 -4.25 7.10
C ILE A 305 14.14 -4.42 7.55
N GLY A 306 14.99 -3.48 7.19
CA GLY A 306 16.39 -3.44 7.62
C GLY A 306 17.13 -2.25 7.02
N GLU A 307 18.38 -2.09 7.39
CA GLU A 307 19.25 -1.04 6.88
C GLU A 307 20.39 -1.66 6.06
N ILE A 308 20.51 -1.26 4.81
CA ILE A 308 21.63 -1.64 3.96
C ILE A 308 22.73 -0.58 4.11
N VAL A 309 23.91 -1.03 4.56
CA VAL A 309 25.07 -0.14 4.75
C VAL A 309 25.65 0.28 3.41
N SER A 310 25.99 1.57 3.29
CA SER A 310 26.68 2.09 2.10
C SER A 310 28.06 1.47 1.93
N SER A 311 28.40 1.03 0.71
CA SER A 311 29.74 0.54 0.36
C SER A 311 30.83 1.60 0.56
N ALA A 312 30.52 2.88 0.44
CA ALA A 312 31.46 3.97 0.70
C ALA A 312 31.83 4.15 2.19
N LYS A 313 31.10 3.52 3.13
CA LYS A 313 31.39 3.53 4.56
C LYS A 313 32.19 2.31 5.03
N GLN A 314 32.45 1.34 4.14
CA GLN A 314 33.19 0.12 4.45
C GLN A 314 34.70 0.20 4.14
N THR A 315 35.18 1.34 3.64
CA THR A 315 36.60 1.70 3.41
C THR A 315 37.04 2.70 4.45
#